data_07bd11e65e6446a5063ac465d7cc27ee
#
_entry.id   07bd11e65e6446a5063ac465d7cc27ee
#
_cell.length_a   1.000
_cell.length_b   1.000
_cell.length_c   1.000
_cell.angle_alpha   90.00
_cell.angle_beta   90.00
_cell.angle_gamma   90.00
#
_symmetry.space_group_name_H-M   'P 1'
#
loop_
_entity.id
_entity.type
_entity.pdbx_description
1 polymer ?
#
loop_
_entity_poly.entity_id
_entity_poly.type
_entity_poly.pdbx_seq_one_letter_code
_entity_poly.pdbx_strand_id
1 'polypeptide(L)'
;MKKTWITNYPPGVPAEIDATCYSSLVDIFNQSCQKFAPLTAYISMGKSLSYAQLASLSRNFAAWLQSRGIKPGTRIALMMPNLFQYPVCLFGALRAGCTVVNCNPLYTAHELEHQLNDSEAEVIVIVENFAATLQAALPKLTSLKTIIVTAIGDMLGLKGHVMNFMVRHVKHRVPKWSLPNPVQLTSILNGSGKLPFTPPTLGHNDIAFLQYTGGTTGVAKGAMLSHGNMVANVCQAYAWVKPYTAEGKDFIITALPLYHIFALTANC
;
A
#
# COMPACT_ATOMS: atom_id res chain seq x y z
N MET A 1 7.61 33.39 -19.40
CA MET A 1 7.32 32.48 -20.53
C MET A 1 5.83 32.29 -20.66
N LYS A 2 5.24 32.45 -21.88
CA LYS A 2 3.78 32.29 -22.07
C LYS A 2 3.44 30.79 -21.98
N LYS A 3 2.59 30.39 -21.02
CA LYS A 3 2.21 28.99 -20.79
C LYS A 3 1.22 28.52 -21.88
N THR A 4 1.68 28.29 -23.09
CA THR A 4 0.86 28.02 -24.28
C THR A 4 0.00 26.74 -24.17
N TRP A 5 0.43 25.76 -23.35
CA TRP A 5 -0.30 24.51 -23.12
C TRP A 5 -1.63 24.69 -22.40
N ILE A 6 -1.80 25.76 -21.59
CA ILE A 6 -3.02 26.03 -20.81
C ILE A 6 -4.23 26.23 -21.73
N THR A 7 -4.03 26.76 -22.94
CA THR A 7 -5.11 26.97 -23.91
C THR A 7 -5.77 25.67 -24.37
N ASN A 8 -5.11 24.53 -24.18
CA ASN A 8 -5.60 23.20 -24.54
C ASN A 8 -6.18 22.42 -23.34
N TYR A 9 -6.27 23.04 -22.18
CA TYR A 9 -6.89 22.38 -21.02
C TYR A 9 -8.40 22.26 -21.24
N PRO A 10 -9.00 21.12 -20.88
CA PRO A 10 -10.45 20.96 -20.91
C PRO A 10 -11.16 21.99 -20.03
N PRO A 11 -12.41 22.37 -20.38
CA PRO A 11 -13.21 23.24 -19.54
C PRO A 11 -13.34 22.70 -18.11
N GLY A 12 -13.11 23.56 -17.12
CA GLY A 12 -13.19 23.21 -15.68
C GLY A 12 -11.87 22.71 -15.08
N VAL A 13 -10.83 22.46 -15.91
CA VAL A 13 -9.50 22.12 -15.38
C VAL A 13 -8.74 23.41 -15.05
N PRO A 14 -8.29 23.62 -13.80
CA PRO A 14 -7.57 24.83 -13.39
C PRO A 14 -6.16 24.86 -14.01
N ALA A 15 -5.65 26.07 -14.26
CA ALA A 15 -4.28 26.26 -14.76
C ALA A 15 -3.20 25.89 -13.75
N GLU A 16 -3.52 25.99 -12.46
CA GLU A 16 -2.64 25.68 -11.32
C GLU A 16 -3.46 24.99 -10.24
N ILE A 17 -2.81 24.13 -9.46
CA ILE A 17 -3.41 23.44 -8.32
C ILE A 17 -2.82 24.00 -7.02
N ASP A 18 -3.58 23.93 -5.93
CA ASP A 18 -3.03 24.12 -4.59
C ASP A 18 -2.52 22.78 -4.06
N ALA A 19 -1.20 22.62 -4.04
CA ALA A 19 -0.56 21.41 -3.51
C ALA A 19 -0.46 21.43 -1.97
N THR A 20 -0.91 22.51 -1.30
CA THR A 20 -0.86 22.66 0.16
C THR A 20 -2.18 22.40 0.86
N CYS A 21 -3.24 22.10 0.10
CA CYS A 21 -4.59 21.86 0.62
C CYS A 21 -4.70 20.65 1.57
N TYR A 22 -3.72 19.74 1.54
CA TYR A 22 -3.59 18.62 2.46
C TYR A 22 -2.17 18.57 3.03
N SER A 23 -2.05 18.29 4.32
CA SER A 23 -0.75 18.20 4.99
C SER A 23 0.05 16.95 4.63
N SER A 24 -0.63 15.88 4.24
CA SER A 24 -0.04 14.58 3.89
C SER A 24 -1.04 13.68 3.15
N LEU A 25 -0.58 12.54 2.61
CA LEU A 25 -1.48 11.49 2.11
C LEU A 25 -2.40 10.93 3.19
N VAL A 26 -1.92 10.88 4.44
CA VAL A 26 -2.73 10.41 5.57
C VAL A 26 -3.88 11.37 5.86
N ASP A 27 -3.67 12.66 5.64
CA ASP A 27 -4.73 13.67 5.75
C ASP A 27 -5.81 13.47 4.69
N ILE A 28 -5.44 13.30 3.41
CA ILE A 28 -6.37 12.94 2.32
C ILE A 28 -7.16 11.67 2.68
N PHE A 29 -6.47 10.63 3.14
CA PHE A 29 -7.07 9.37 3.51
C PHE A 29 -8.08 9.52 4.66
N ASN A 30 -7.71 10.23 5.72
CA ASN A 30 -8.58 10.41 6.88
C ASN A 30 -9.83 11.22 6.53
N GLN A 31 -9.70 12.31 5.77
CA GLN A 31 -10.83 13.11 5.32
C GLN A 31 -11.76 12.30 4.40
N SER A 32 -11.19 11.52 3.47
CA SER A 32 -11.97 10.64 2.59
C SER A 32 -12.71 9.55 3.37
N CYS A 33 -12.05 8.90 4.33
CA CYS A 33 -12.68 7.89 5.19
C CYS A 33 -13.79 8.47 6.06
N GLN A 34 -13.66 9.71 6.52
CA GLN A 34 -14.70 10.38 7.28
C GLN A 34 -15.90 10.76 6.38
N LYS A 35 -15.62 11.37 5.23
CA LYS A 35 -16.63 11.86 4.29
C LYS A 35 -17.46 10.74 3.67
N PHE A 36 -16.80 9.64 3.31
CA PHE A 36 -17.40 8.52 2.58
C PHE A 36 -17.55 7.25 3.43
N ALA A 37 -17.57 7.36 4.76
CA ALA A 37 -17.55 6.24 5.70
C ALA A 37 -18.44 5.04 5.33
N PRO A 38 -19.75 5.19 5.00
CA PRO A 38 -20.62 4.07 4.65
C PRO A 38 -20.45 3.57 3.21
N LEU A 39 -19.77 4.33 2.34
CA LEU A 39 -19.61 3.94 0.94
C LEU A 39 -18.55 2.86 0.77
N THR A 40 -18.66 2.15 -0.35
CA THR A 40 -17.67 1.14 -0.74
C THR A 40 -16.40 1.80 -1.24
N ALA A 41 -15.27 1.50 -0.60
CA ALA A 41 -13.95 1.92 -1.03
C ALA A 41 -13.36 0.97 -2.07
N TYR A 42 -13.45 -0.35 -1.84
CA TYR A 42 -12.91 -1.36 -2.73
C TYR A 42 -13.87 -2.53 -2.92
N ILE A 43 -13.86 -3.10 -4.13
CA ILE A 43 -14.56 -4.35 -4.46
C ILE A 43 -13.53 -5.34 -5.00
N SER A 44 -13.49 -6.54 -4.46
CA SER A 44 -12.63 -7.62 -4.96
C SER A 44 -13.31 -8.98 -4.78
N MET A 45 -13.29 -9.81 -5.81
CA MET A 45 -13.82 -11.18 -5.78
C MET A 45 -15.25 -11.28 -5.24
N GLY A 46 -16.09 -10.29 -5.56
CA GLY A 46 -17.49 -10.20 -5.15
C GLY A 46 -17.72 -9.80 -3.68
N LYS A 47 -16.70 -9.31 -2.99
CA LYS A 47 -16.79 -8.72 -1.66
C LYS A 47 -16.48 -7.22 -1.73
N SER A 48 -17.15 -6.44 -0.89
CA SER A 48 -16.90 -5.00 -0.73
C SER A 48 -16.21 -4.71 0.59
N LEU A 49 -15.37 -3.68 0.60
CA LEU A 49 -14.74 -3.09 1.77
C LEU A 49 -15.16 -1.61 1.82
N SER A 50 -15.84 -1.17 2.89
CA SER A 50 -16.22 0.23 3.04
C SER A 50 -15.05 1.11 3.50
N TYR A 51 -15.18 2.44 3.30
CA TYR A 51 -14.21 3.41 3.84
C TYR A 51 -14.08 3.31 5.37
N ALA A 52 -15.19 3.11 6.10
CA ALA A 52 -15.17 2.92 7.54
C ALA A 52 -14.38 1.65 7.95
N GLN A 53 -14.58 0.55 7.22
CA GLN A 53 -13.84 -0.69 7.46
C GLN A 53 -12.34 -0.53 7.14
N LEU A 54 -12.02 0.12 6.02
CA LEU A 54 -10.64 0.41 5.63
C LEU A 54 -9.94 1.28 6.68
N ALA A 55 -10.61 2.32 7.19
CA ALA A 55 -10.11 3.18 8.26
C ALA A 55 -9.83 2.39 9.55
N SER A 56 -10.75 1.51 9.94
CA SER A 56 -10.61 0.67 11.13
C SER A 56 -9.45 -0.32 11.01
N LEU A 57 -9.39 -1.07 9.89
CA LEU A 57 -8.36 -2.08 9.68
C LEU A 57 -6.96 -1.47 9.52
N SER A 58 -6.84 -0.35 8.80
CA SER A 58 -5.56 0.36 8.68
C SER A 58 -5.10 0.95 10.02
N ARG A 59 -6.05 1.42 10.87
CA ARG A 59 -5.72 1.83 12.25
C ARG A 59 -5.20 0.66 13.07
N ASN A 60 -5.83 -0.51 12.96
CA ASN A 60 -5.39 -1.70 13.69
C ASN A 60 -3.97 -2.10 13.30
N PHE A 61 -3.66 -2.05 12.01
CA PHE A 61 -2.31 -2.32 11.52
C PHE A 61 -1.30 -1.28 12.05
N ALA A 62 -1.64 0.01 12.00
CA ALA A 62 -0.79 1.08 12.53
C ALA A 62 -0.55 0.94 14.05
N ALA A 63 -1.60 0.66 14.83
CA ALA A 63 -1.51 0.44 16.26
C ALA A 63 -0.62 -0.76 16.60
N TRP A 64 -0.71 -1.84 15.81
CA TRP A 64 0.15 -2.99 15.98
C TRP A 64 1.62 -2.65 15.71
N LEU A 65 1.91 -1.93 14.63
CA LEU A 65 3.28 -1.49 14.32
C LEU A 65 3.87 -0.69 15.50
N GLN A 66 3.13 0.28 16.02
CA GLN A 66 3.56 1.06 17.19
C GLN A 66 3.76 0.19 18.43
N SER A 67 2.88 -0.79 18.70
CA SER A 67 3.00 -1.71 19.84
C SER A 67 4.25 -2.59 19.75
N ARG A 68 4.81 -2.77 18.54
CA ARG A 68 6.08 -3.47 18.30
C ARG A 68 7.30 -2.56 18.33
N GLY A 69 7.13 -1.29 18.68
CA GLY A 69 8.21 -0.31 18.75
C GLY A 69 8.67 0.17 17.35
N ILE A 70 7.90 -0.08 16.29
CA ILE A 70 8.19 0.44 14.95
C ILE A 70 7.99 1.95 14.98
N LYS A 71 9.03 2.69 14.60
CA LYS A 71 9.08 4.15 14.67
C LYS A 71 8.70 4.78 13.31
N PRO A 72 8.26 6.05 13.31
CA PRO A 72 8.16 6.83 12.06
C PRO A 72 9.47 6.80 11.27
N GLY A 73 9.37 6.76 9.94
CA GLY A 73 10.50 6.61 9.02
C GLY A 73 10.98 5.17 8.80
N THR A 74 10.53 4.18 9.60
CA THR A 74 10.84 2.77 9.35
C THR A 74 10.28 2.33 8.00
N ARG A 75 11.08 1.60 7.20
CA ARG A 75 10.67 1.11 5.89
C ARG A 75 9.93 -0.22 6.01
N ILE A 76 8.73 -0.27 5.40
CA ILE A 76 7.84 -1.43 5.38
C ILE A 76 7.62 -1.88 3.93
N ALA A 77 8.10 -3.06 3.60
CA ALA A 77 7.93 -3.66 2.29
C ALA A 77 6.54 -4.30 2.16
N LEU A 78 5.85 -4.03 1.04
CA LEU A 78 4.60 -4.67 0.67
C LEU A 78 4.80 -5.50 -0.59
N MET A 79 4.71 -6.83 -0.48
CA MET A 79 4.89 -7.78 -1.59
C MET A 79 3.61 -8.59 -1.81
N MET A 80 2.67 -8.02 -2.52
CA MET A 80 1.39 -8.64 -2.81
C MET A 80 0.73 -8.07 -4.07
N PRO A 81 -0.14 -8.83 -4.76
CA PRO A 81 -0.97 -8.33 -5.85
C PRO A 81 -2.12 -7.46 -5.31
N ASN A 82 -3.03 -7.04 -6.21
CA ASN A 82 -4.22 -6.26 -5.86
C ASN A 82 -5.19 -7.08 -4.99
N LEU A 83 -5.07 -6.92 -3.69
CA LEU A 83 -5.89 -7.55 -2.66
C LEU A 83 -6.36 -6.49 -1.66
N PHE A 84 -7.41 -6.74 -0.88
CA PHE A 84 -7.83 -5.82 0.20
C PHE A 84 -6.74 -5.55 1.23
N GLN A 85 -5.85 -6.51 1.45
CA GLN A 85 -4.71 -6.36 2.35
C GLN A 85 -3.77 -5.25 1.93
N TYR A 86 -3.64 -4.99 0.61
CA TYR A 86 -2.73 -3.96 0.11
C TYR A 86 -3.10 -2.56 0.63
N PRO A 87 -4.29 -1.99 0.35
CA PRO A 87 -4.65 -0.67 0.87
C PRO A 87 -4.71 -0.62 2.40
N VAL A 88 -5.09 -1.71 3.07
CA VAL A 88 -5.10 -1.77 4.54
C VAL A 88 -3.69 -1.62 5.11
N CYS A 89 -2.72 -2.37 4.60
CA CYS A 89 -1.33 -2.30 5.05
C CYS A 89 -0.65 -1.01 4.60
N LEU A 90 -0.93 -0.54 3.39
CA LEU A 90 -0.44 0.72 2.85
C LEU A 90 -0.80 1.90 3.77
N PHE A 91 -2.10 2.13 3.95
CA PHE A 91 -2.56 3.24 4.77
C PHE A 91 -2.24 3.04 6.25
N GLY A 92 -2.19 1.79 6.74
CA GLY A 92 -1.76 1.52 8.11
C GLY A 92 -0.28 1.86 8.34
N ALA A 93 0.61 1.54 7.40
CA ALA A 93 2.01 1.91 7.46
C ALA A 93 2.20 3.44 7.41
N LEU A 94 1.54 4.12 6.45
CA LEU A 94 1.59 5.59 6.34
C LEU A 94 1.05 6.27 7.60
N ARG A 95 -0.06 5.77 8.18
CA ARG A 95 -0.63 6.30 9.44
C ARG A 95 0.30 6.13 10.63
N ALA A 96 1.13 5.09 10.65
CA ALA A 96 2.18 4.91 11.65
C ALA A 96 3.42 5.79 11.38
N GLY A 97 3.42 6.59 10.30
CA GLY A 97 4.55 7.42 9.87
C GLY A 97 5.66 6.65 9.17
N CYS A 98 5.41 5.41 8.76
CA CYS A 98 6.39 4.57 8.09
C CYS A 98 6.47 4.87 6.59
N THR A 99 7.63 4.59 6.01
CA THR A 99 7.86 4.65 4.56
C THR A 99 7.51 3.32 3.92
N VAL A 100 6.66 3.31 2.91
CA VAL A 100 6.27 2.08 2.19
C VAL A 100 7.23 1.79 1.05
N VAL A 101 7.68 0.54 0.96
CA VAL A 101 8.52 0.00 -0.12
C VAL A 101 7.66 -0.97 -0.94
N ASN A 102 7.27 -0.56 -2.13
CA ASN A 102 6.45 -1.40 -3.00
C ASN A 102 7.31 -2.44 -3.71
N CYS A 103 7.04 -3.73 -3.46
CA CYS A 103 7.77 -4.85 -4.05
C CYS A 103 6.91 -5.57 -5.10
N ASN A 104 7.49 -5.84 -6.27
CA ASN A 104 6.84 -6.67 -7.26
C ASN A 104 6.74 -8.13 -6.77
N PRO A 105 5.54 -8.72 -6.67
CA PRO A 105 5.38 -10.11 -6.22
C PRO A 105 6.08 -11.14 -7.13
N LEU A 106 6.40 -10.77 -8.36
CA LEU A 106 7.05 -11.66 -9.32
C LEU A 106 8.59 -11.58 -9.30
N TYR A 107 9.16 -10.83 -8.36
CA TYR A 107 10.61 -10.78 -8.21
C TYR A 107 11.22 -12.14 -7.91
N THR A 108 12.40 -12.36 -8.46
CA THR A 108 13.30 -13.43 -8.04
C THR A 108 13.85 -13.16 -6.64
N ALA A 109 14.42 -14.18 -6.00
CA ALA A 109 15.05 -14.01 -4.69
C ALA A 109 16.18 -12.96 -4.70
N HIS A 110 16.93 -12.87 -5.80
CA HIS A 110 18.02 -11.90 -5.95
C HIS A 110 17.50 -10.45 -6.09
N GLU A 111 16.44 -10.22 -6.88
CA GLU A 111 15.82 -8.90 -7.00
C GLU A 111 15.21 -8.45 -5.67
N LEU A 112 14.54 -9.37 -4.95
CA LEU A 112 13.97 -9.09 -3.63
C LEU A 112 15.07 -8.80 -2.60
N GLU A 113 16.15 -9.57 -2.58
CA GLU A 113 17.34 -9.35 -1.75
C GLU A 113 17.90 -7.95 -1.97
N HIS A 114 18.13 -7.58 -3.23
CA HIS A 114 18.63 -6.24 -3.58
C HIS A 114 17.70 -5.15 -3.04
N GLN A 115 16.42 -5.22 -3.36
CA GLN A 115 15.47 -4.18 -2.97
C GLN A 115 15.33 -4.04 -1.45
N LEU A 116 15.25 -5.15 -0.70
CA LEU A 116 15.10 -5.12 0.75
C LEU A 116 16.36 -4.61 1.45
N ASN A 117 17.55 -4.94 0.96
CA ASN A 117 18.79 -4.43 1.52
C ASN A 117 19.02 -2.95 1.17
N ASP A 118 18.81 -2.55 -0.09
CA ASP A 118 18.97 -1.16 -0.53
C ASP A 118 17.96 -0.22 0.16
N SER A 119 16.72 -0.66 0.33
CA SER A 119 15.72 0.11 1.08
C SER A 119 15.90 0.02 2.59
N GLU A 120 16.75 -0.86 3.10
CA GLU A 120 16.88 -1.21 4.52
C GLU A 120 15.51 -1.51 5.18
N ALA A 121 14.65 -2.26 4.49
CA ALA A 121 13.33 -2.59 5.00
C ALA A 121 13.40 -3.47 6.25
N GLU A 122 12.75 -3.03 7.33
CA GLU A 122 12.74 -3.76 8.60
C GLU A 122 11.54 -4.69 8.74
N VAL A 123 10.47 -4.41 8.03
CA VAL A 123 9.23 -5.18 8.04
C VAL A 123 8.84 -5.53 6.60
N ILE A 124 8.39 -6.76 6.39
CA ILE A 124 7.74 -7.15 5.12
C ILE A 124 6.35 -7.71 5.38
N VAL A 125 5.38 -7.29 4.58
CA VAL A 125 4.07 -7.93 4.45
C VAL A 125 4.02 -8.65 3.12
N ILE A 126 3.86 -9.97 3.17
CA ILE A 126 3.97 -10.83 1.98
C ILE A 126 2.81 -11.82 1.88
N VAL A 127 2.32 -12.05 0.67
CA VAL A 127 1.37 -13.15 0.42
C VAL A 127 2.13 -14.47 0.41
N GLU A 128 1.58 -15.49 1.06
CA GLU A 128 2.21 -16.81 1.24
C GLU A 128 2.68 -17.48 -0.07
N ASN A 129 2.04 -17.13 -1.20
CA ASN A 129 2.42 -17.61 -2.53
C ASN A 129 3.87 -17.27 -2.91
N PHE A 130 4.41 -16.20 -2.32
CA PHE A 130 5.76 -15.69 -2.59
C PHE A 130 6.70 -15.88 -1.39
N ALA A 131 6.24 -16.55 -0.33
CA ALA A 131 7.01 -16.77 0.89
C ALA A 131 8.28 -17.60 0.66
N ALA A 132 8.26 -18.54 -0.28
CA ALA A 132 9.45 -19.30 -0.67
C ALA A 132 10.53 -18.43 -1.33
N THR A 133 10.15 -17.41 -2.10
CA THR A 133 11.08 -16.41 -2.66
C THR A 133 11.75 -15.61 -1.55
N LEU A 134 10.98 -15.16 -0.56
CA LEU A 134 11.55 -14.49 0.61
C LEU A 134 12.46 -15.41 1.40
N GLN A 135 12.09 -16.68 1.61
CA GLN A 135 12.92 -17.65 2.31
C GLN A 135 14.29 -17.83 1.63
N ALA A 136 14.32 -17.84 0.30
CA ALA A 136 15.58 -17.96 -0.44
C ALA A 136 16.45 -16.69 -0.33
N ALA A 137 15.84 -15.51 -0.19
CA ALA A 137 16.56 -14.25 -0.01
C ALA A 137 17.05 -14.03 1.44
N LEU A 138 16.35 -14.58 2.43
CA LEU A 138 16.56 -14.34 3.88
C LEU A 138 18.02 -14.41 4.36
N PRO A 139 18.84 -15.42 3.96
CA PRO A 139 20.22 -15.54 4.47
C PRO A 139 21.10 -14.34 4.18
N LYS A 140 20.70 -13.49 3.22
CA LYS A 140 21.47 -12.33 2.77
C LYS A 140 20.82 -10.99 3.17
N LEU A 141 19.68 -11.02 3.85
CA LEU A 141 18.99 -9.81 4.32
C LEU A 141 19.61 -9.33 5.63
N THR A 142 19.95 -8.05 5.70
CA THR A 142 20.65 -7.47 6.83
C THR A 142 19.73 -6.69 7.78
N SER A 143 18.66 -6.11 7.27
CA SER A 143 17.81 -5.17 8.02
C SER A 143 16.45 -5.74 8.42
N LEU A 144 16.00 -6.82 7.78
CA LEU A 144 14.67 -7.39 7.98
C LEU A 144 14.53 -8.02 9.37
N LYS A 145 13.57 -7.53 10.16
CA LYS A 145 13.31 -7.97 11.55
C LYS A 145 11.96 -8.66 11.71
N THR A 146 10.97 -8.27 10.91
CA THR A 146 9.58 -8.71 11.08
C THR A 146 8.99 -9.17 9.76
N ILE A 147 8.45 -10.39 9.76
CA ILE A 147 7.79 -10.99 8.60
C ILE A 147 6.30 -11.16 8.92
N ILE A 148 5.45 -10.53 8.13
CA ILE A 148 3.99 -10.63 8.22
C ILE A 148 3.49 -11.37 6.99
N VAL A 149 2.78 -12.47 7.20
CA VAL A 149 2.27 -13.32 6.12
C VAL A 149 0.75 -13.20 6.04
N THR A 150 0.21 -13.18 4.83
CA THR A 150 -1.21 -13.23 4.54
C THR A 150 -1.49 -14.20 3.38
N ALA A 151 -2.71 -14.73 3.30
CA ALA A 151 -3.17 -15.53 2.16
C ALA A 151 -4.16 -14.74 1.30
N ILE A 152 -4.30 -15.10 0.04
CA ILE A 152 -5.14 -14.38 -0.93
C ILE A 152 -6.59 -14.21 -0.43
N GLY A 153 -7.14 -15.23 0.24
CA GLY A 153 -8.52 -15.25 0.72
C GLY A 153 -8.75 -14.65 2.11
N ASP A 154 -7.70 -14.21 2.84
CA ASP A 154 -7.81 -13.89 4.27
C ASP A 154 -8.86 -12.82 4.61
N MET A 155 -9.12 -11.87 3.72
CA MET A 155 -10.12 -10.83 3.93
C MET A 155 -11.46 -11.09 3.22
N LEU A 156 -11.67 -12.28 2.65
CA LEU A 156 -12.88 -12.63 1.91
C LEU A 156 -13.94 -13.39 2.74
N GLY A 157 -13.73 -13.54 4.05
CA GLY A 157 -14.63 -14.28 4.95
C GLY A 157 -14.68 -15.78 4.60
N LEU A 158 -15.85 -16.44 4.72
CA LEU A 158 -15.97 -17.89 4.49
C LEU A 158 -15.51 -18.32 3.10
N LYS A 159 -15.82 -17.54 2.05
CA LYS A 159 -15.31 -17.78 0.69
C LYS A 159 -13.79 -17.78 0.63
N GLY A 160 -13.15 -16.96 1.46
CA GLY A 160 -11.70 -16.88 1.54
C GLY A 160 -11.05 -18.15 2.10
N HIS A 161 -11.65 -18.80 3.10
CA HIS A 161 -11.14 -20.06 3.61
C HIS A 161 -11.17 -21.16 2.55
N VAL A 162 -12.28 -21.26 1.80
CA VAL A 162 -12.40 -22.19 0.67
C VAL A 162 -11.35 -21.87 -0.41
N MET A 163 -11.17 -20.58 -0.73
CA MET A 163 -10.17 -20.14 -1.70
C MET A 163 -8.76 -20.50 -1.27
N ASN A 164 -8.38 -20.21 -0.02
CA ASN A 164 -7.07 -20.55 0.51
C ASN A 164 -6.82 -22.07 0.47
N PHE A 165 -7.82 -22.87 0.83
CA PHE A 165 -7.73 -24.33 0.72
C PHE A 165 -7.49 -24.77 -0.75
N MET A 166 -8.29 -24.24 -1.69
CA MET A 166 -8.14 -24.58 -3.11
C MET A 166 -6.75 -24.15 -3.66
N VAL A 167 -6.28 -22.96 -3.32
CA VAL A 167 -5.00 -22.43 -3.80
C VAL A 167 -3.83 -23.26 -3.26
N ARG A 168 -3.90 -23.68 -1.97
CA ARG A 168 -2.86 -24.47 -1.31
C ARG A 168 -2.86 -25.93 -1.77
N HIS A 169 -4.01 -26.59 -1.74
CA HIS A 169 -4.10 -28.05 -1.81
C HIS A 169 -4.60 -28.59 -3.16
N VAL A 170 -5.38 -27.83 -3.92
CA VAL A 170 -5.90 -28.25 -5.22
C VAL A 170 -5.06 -27.70 -6.37
N LYS A 171 -4.78 -26.38 -6.34
CA LYS A 171 -4.01 -25.72 -7.41
C LYS A 171 -2.52 -25.73 -7.16
N HIS A 172 -2.07 -26.13 -5.98
CA HIS A 172 -0.65 -26.17 -5.57
C HIS A 172 0.12 -24.89 -5.93
N ARG A 173 -0.53 -23.71 -5.73
CA ARG A 173 0.03 -22.39 -6.04
C ARG A 173 0.78 -21.75 -4.87
N VAL A 174 0.85 -22.44 -3.73
CA VAL A 174 1.66 -22.03 -2.57
C VAL A 174 2.78 -23.06 -2.43
N PRO A 175 4.02 -22.74 -2.84
CA PRO A 175 5.18 -23.58 -2.57
C PRO A 175 5.36 -23.81 -1.06
N LYS A 176 5.97 -24.92 -0.68
CA LYS A 176 6.38 -25.13 0.73
C LYS A 176 7.38 -24.06 1.15
N TRP A 177 7.16 -23.47 2.31
CA TRP A 177 8.04 -22.47 2.89
C TRP A 177 8.18 -22.66 4.41
N SER A 178 9.31 -22.18 4.94
CA SER A 178 9.60 -22.14 6.37
C SER A 178 10.27 -20.81 6.70
N LEU A 179 9.49 -19.83 7.10
CA LEU A 179 9.96 -18.51 7.52
C LEU A 179 10.11 -18.46 9.04
N PRO A 180 11.10 -17.75 9.60
CA PRO A 180 11.27 -17.64 11.05
C PRO A 180 10.18 -16.74 11.66
N ASN A 181 9.47 -17.26 12.66
CA ASN A 181 8.48 -16.52 13.46
C ASN A 181 7.52 -15.61 12.67
N PRO A 182 6.86 -16.08 11.61
CA PRO A 182 5.99 -15.24 10.82
C PRO A 182 4.73 -14.87 11.62
N VAL A 183 4.32 -13.62 11.51
CA VAL A 183 3.08 -13.12 12.11
C VAL A 183 1.96 -13.18 11.07
N GLN A 184 0.79 -13.68 11.43
CA GLN A 184 -0.36 -13.69 10.52
C GLN A 184 -1.02 -12.30 10.49
N LEU A 185 -1.22 -11.73 9.31
CA LEU A 185 -1.87 -10.43 9.15
C LEU A 185 -3.28 -10.43 9.75
N THR A 186 -4.03 -11.51 9.60
CA THR A 186 -5.38 -11.65 10.17
C THR A 186 -5.39 -11.52 11.69
N SER A 187 -4.38 -12.06 12.39
CA SER A 187 -4.27 -11.92 13.85
C SER A 187 -3.99 -10.46 14.25
N ILE A 188 -3.22 -9.73 13.45
CA ILE A 188 -2.98 -8.31 13.64
C ILE A 188 -4.28 -7.52 13.48
N LEU A 189 -4.97 -7.70 12.35
CA LEU A 189 -6.16 -6.91 12.01
C LEU A 189 -7.31 -7.15 12.99
N ASN A 190 -7.48 -8.38 13.48
CA ASN A 190 -8.54 -8.75 14.42
C ASN A 190 -8.16 -8.49 15.88
N GLY A 191 -6.90 -8.63 16.24
CA GLY A 191 -6.43 -8.52 17.63
C GLY A 191 -6.07 -7.11 18.09
N SER A 192 -5.77 -6.20 17.17
CA SER A 192 -5.18 -4.90 17.49
C SER A 192 -6.18 -3.75 17.64
N GLY A 193 -7.49 -4.02 17.56
CA GLY A 193 -8.52 -2.99 17.68
C GLY A 193 -8.55 -2.22 19.00
N LYS A 194 -8.10 -2.86 20.08
CA LYS A 194 -8.01 -2.26 21.42
C LYS A 194 -6.64 -1.65 21.74
N LEU A 195 -5.63 -1.83 20.88
CA LEU A 195 -4.31 -1.24 21.12
C LEU A 195 -4.38 0.29 21.01
N PRO A 196 -3.66 1.01 21.89
CA PRO A 196 -3.51 2.45 21.77
C PRO A 196 -2.83 2.79 20.44
N PHE A 197 -3.23 3.90 19.86
CA PHE A 197 -2.63 4.43 18.65
C PHE A 197 -2.53 5.94 18.76
N THR A 198 -1.31 6.45 18.67
CA THR A 198 -1.04 7.89 18.64
C THR A 198 -0.55 8.26 17.23
N PRO A 199 -1.37 8.97 16.43
CA PRO A 199 -0.94 9.39 15.10
C PRO A 199 0.29 10.29 15.19
N PRO A 200 1.36 10.02 14.41
CA PRO A 200 2.49 10.95 14.31
C PRO A 200 2.08 12.20 13.53
N THR A 201 2.77 13.30 13.79
CA THR A 201 2.67 14.50 12.95
C THR A 201 3.44 14.25 11.65
N LEU A 202 2.77 14.38 10.51
CA LEU A 202 3.34 14.20 9.19
C LEU A 202 3.20 15.48 8.36
N GLY A 203 4.23 15.78 7.59
CA GLY A 203 4.27 16.93 6.69
C GLY A 203 4.73 16.54 5.28
N HIS A 204 4.78 17.53 4.40
CA HIS A 204 5.12 17.36 2.98
C HIS A 204 6.53 16.78 2.76
N ASN A 205 7.46 17.00 3.68
CA ASN A 205 8.85 16.56 3.53
C ASN A 205 9.09 15.12 4.01
N ASP A 206 8.15 14.53 4.75
CA ASP A 206 8.27 13.15 5.18
C ASP A 206 8.15 12.20 3.98
N ILE A 207 8.98 11.17 3.95
CA ILE A 207 9.00 10.19 2.86
C ILE A 207 7.85 9.21 3.02
N ALA A 208 6.96 9.17 2.02
CA ALA A 208 5.84 8.24 1.98
C ALA A 208 6.22 6.91 1.33
N PHE A 209 6.99 6.96 0.23
CA PHE A 209 7.35 5.77 -0.54
C PHE A 209 8.81 5.74 -0.96
N LEU A 210 9.38 4.53 -1.03
CA LEU A 210 10.51 4.19 -1.87
C LEU A 210 9.98 3.39 -3.05
N GLN A 211 9.92 4.02 -4.21
CA GLN A 211 9.37 3.41 -5.42
C GLN A 211 10.50 2.97 -6.33
N TYR A 212 10.70 1.66 -6.45
CA TYR A 212 11.74 1.10 -7.29
C TYR A 212 11.31 1.07 -8.76
N THR A 213 12.20 1.52 -9.61
CA THR A 213 12.02 1.47 -11.06
C THR A 213 13.14 0.66 -11.68
N GLY A 214 12.79 -0.21 -12.64
CA GLY A 214 13.78 -0.88 -13.47
C GLY A 214 14.46 0.16 -14.36
N GLY A 215 15.73 0.47 -14.09
CA GLY A 215 16.54 1.31 -14.96
C GLY A 215 16.85 0.60 -16.28
N THR A 216 16.96 1.33 -17.38
CA THR A 216 17.36 0.79 -18.69
C THR A 216 18.82 0.29 -18.71
N THR A 217 19.60 0.56 -17.68
CA THR A 217 21.07 0.38 -17.68
C THR A 217 21.64 -0.32 -16.44
N GLY A 218 20.83 -0.95 -15.57
CA GLY A 218 21.41 -1.57 -14.38
C GLY A 218 20.44 -1.92 -13.27
N VAL A 219 20.95 -1.94 -12.06
CA VAL A 219 20.26 -2.27 -10.82
C VAL A 219 19.11 -1.29 -10.55
N ALA A 220 17.94 -1.79 -10.16
CA ALA A 220 16.78 -0.98 -9.83
C ALA A 220 17.10 0.02 -8.70
N LYS A 221 16.67 1.27 -8.85
CA LYS A 221 16.86 2.35 -7.88
C LYS A 221 15.54 2.77 -7.27
N GLY A 222 15.53 3.05 -5.97
CA GLY A 222 14.36 3.52 -5.23
C GLY A 222 14.24 5.05 -5.28
N ALA A 223 13.25 5.56 -6.00
CA ALA A 223 12.90 6.98 -5.94
C ALA A 223 12.23 7.30 -4.60
N MET A 224 12.74 8.28 -3.89
CA MET A 224 12.14 8.79 -2.65
C MET A 224 10.99 9.72 -2.98
N LEU A 225 9.76 9.31 -2.66
CA LEU A 225 8.56 10.10 -2.87
C LEU A 225 8.04 10.59 -1.52
N SER A 226 8.05 11.90 -1.32
CA SER A 226 7.52 12.51 -0.11
C SER A 226 5.98 12.58 -0.13
N HIS A 227 5.38 12.79 1.05
CA HIS A 227 3.95 13.06 1.14
C HIS A 227 3.56 14.24 0.24
N GLY A 228 4.36 15.31 0.21
CA GLY A 228 4.11 16.48 -0.64
C GLY A 228 4.13 16.17 -2.14
N ASN A 229 5.08 15.34 -2.60
CA ASN A 229 5.12 14.92 -4.00
C ASN A 229 3.82 14.19 -4.40
N MET A 230 3.38 13.28 -3.53
CA MET A 230 2.17 12.48 -3.78
C MET A 230 0.89 13.32 -3.67
N VAL A 231 0.79 14.22 -2.67
CA VAL A 231 -0.34 15.15 -2.55
C VAL A 231 -0.46 16.00 -3.80
N ALA A 232 0.64 16.61 -4.28
CA ALA A 232 0.63 17.40 -5.50
C ALA A 232 0.15 16.58 -6.71
N ASN A 233 0.65 15.35 -6.86
CA ASN A 233 0.27 14.47 -7.98
C ASN A 233 -1.19 14.05 -7.90
N VAL A 234 -1.70 13.70 -6.71
CA VAL A 234 -3.13 13.37 -6.50
C VAL A 234 -4.01 14.58 -6.81
N CYS A 235 -3.65 15.79 -6.35
CA CYS A 235 -4.40 17.01 -6.64
C CYS A 235 -4.41 17.35 -8.13
N GLN A 236 -3.28 17.15 -8.84
CA GLN A 236 -3.21 17.30 -10.29
C GLN A 236 -4.13 16.29 -11.01
N ALA A 237 -4.02 15.01 -10.68
CA ALA A 237 -4.85 13.97 -11.27
C ALA A 237 -6.35 14.23 -11.01
N TYR A 238 -6.71 14.59 -9.78
CA TYR A 238 -8.08 14.92 -9.40
C TYR A 238 -8.62 16.13 -10.19
N ALA A 239 -7.82 17.19 -10.34
CA ALA A 239 -8.22 18.37 -11.11
C ALA A 239 -8.59 18.03 -12.57
N TRP A 240 -7.91 17.05 -13.16
CA TRP A 240 -8.18 16.58 -14.54
C TRP A 240 -9.42 15.69 -14.65
N VAL A 241 -9.69 14.84 -13.66
CA VAL A 241 -10.84 13.91 -13.72
C VAL A 241 -12.12 14.51 -13.15
N LYS A 242 -12.02 15.47 -12.24
CA LYS A 242 -13.17 16.08 -11.54
C LYS A 242 -14.31 16.55 -12.45
N PRO A 243 -14.07 17.18 -13.62
CA PRO A 243 -15.16 17.60 -14.50
C PRO A 243 -15.97 16.44 -15.09
N TYR A 244 -15.44 15.22 -15.07
CA TYR A 244 -16.01 14.03 -15.70
C TYR A 244 -16.47 12.96 -14.72
N THR A 245 -16.26 13.18 -13.42
CA THR A 245 -16.57 12.20 -12.38
C THR A 245 -17.59 12.72 -11.39
N ALA A 246 -18.42 11.80 -10.88
CA ALA A 246 -19.38 12.08 -9.81
C ALA A 246 -18.84 11.52 -8.49
N GLU A 247 -18.43 12.40 -7.59
CA GLU A 247 -17.81 12.04 -6.31
C GLU A 247 -18.71 11.10 -5.49
N GLY A 248 -18.15 9.98 -5.06
CA GLY A 248 -18.83 8.95 -4.29
C GLY A 248 -19.78 8.05 -5.09
N LYS A 249 -19.84 8.17 -6.43
CA LYS A 249 -20.71 7.35 -7.29
C LYS A 249 -19.94 6.51 -8.30
N ASP A 250 -18.79 6.99 -8.74
CA ASP A 250 -18.01 6.32 -9.79
C ASP A 250 -17.14 5.20 -9.23
N PHE A 251 -16.91 4.18 -10.06
CA PHE A 251 -16.01 3.08 -9.78
C PHE A 251 -14.89 3.04 -10.82
N ILE A 252 -13.67 2.90 -10.33
CA ILE A 252 -12.48 2.78 -11.19
C ILE A 252 -12.02 1.32 -11.18
N ILE A 253 -11.81 0.75 -12.37
CA ILE A 253 -11.27 -0.61 -12.51
C ILE A 253 -9.76 -0.58 -12.25
N THR A 254 -9.33 -1.22 -11.16
CA THR A 254 -7.92 -1.35 -10.79
C THR A 254 -7.26 -2.52 -11.55
N ALA A 255 -7.06 -2.34 -12.86
CA ALA A 255 -6.45 -3.35 -13.71
C ALA A 255 -4.92 -3.42 -13.56
N LEU A 256 -4.29 -2.29 -13.26
CA LEU A 256 -2.84 -2.21 -13.07
C LEU A 256 -2.44 -2.58 -11.65
N PRO A 257 -1.24 -3.14 -11.46
CA PRO A 257 -0.76 -3.51 -10.12
C PRO A 257 -0.60 -2.30 -9.20
N LEU A 258 -1.15 -2.38 -7.99
CA LEU A 258 -1.07 -1.31 -6.98
C LEU A 258 0.35 -1.03 -6.49
N TYR A 259 1.26 -2.01 -6.60
CA TYR A 259 2.68 -1.78 -6.30
C TYR A 259 3.39 -0.90 -7.34
N HIS A 260 2.75 -0.58 -8.47
CA HIS A 260 3.26 0.35 -9.48
C HIS A 260 2.71 1.76 -9.23
N ILE A 261 3.58 2.78 -9.31
CA ILE A 261 3.26 4.16 -8.91
C ILE A 261 2.02 4.75 -9.60
N PHE A 262 1.80 4.46 -10.88
CA PHE A 262 0.63 4.97 -11.60
C PHE A 262 -0.67 4.42 -10.99
N ALA A 263 -0.76 3.10 -10.80
CA ALA A 263 -1.95 2.50 -10.19
C ALA A 263 -2.12 2.93 -8.73
N LEU A 264 -1.02 3.04 -8.00
CA LEU A 264 -1.02 3.54 -6.62
C LEU A 264 -1.66 4.93 -6.54
N THR A 265 -1.26 5.87 -7.40
CA THR A 265 -1.80 7.23 -7.40
C THR A 265 -3.25 7.29 -7.87
N ALA A 266 -3.62 6.50 -8.89
CA ALA A 266 -4.94 6.57 -9.50
C ALA A 266 -6.03 5.78 -8.76
N ASN A 267 -5.66 4.75 -7.95
CA ASN A 267 -6.60 3.79 -7.37
C ASN A 267 -6.49 3.63 -5.84
N CYS A 268 -5.52 4.23 -5.18
CA CYS A 268 -5.43 4.34 -3.73
C CYS A 268 -5.57 5.78 -3.29
#